data_2936c14a6e23a8193cd71d722f6fe527
#
_entry.id   2936c14a6e23a8193cd71d722f6fe527
#
_cell.length_a   1.000
_cell.length_b   1.000
_cell.length_c   1.000
_cell.angle_alpha   90.00
_cell.angle_beta   90.00
_cell.angle_gamma   90.00
#
_symmetry.space_group_name_H-M   'P 1'
#
loop_
_entity.id
_entity.type
_entity.pdbx_description
1 polymer ?
#
loop_
_entity_poly.entity_id
_entity_poly.type
_entity_poly.pdbx_seq_one_letter_code
_entity_poly.pdbx_strand_id
1 'polypeptide(L)'
;MSELKICVKNNTYLTVDCDDKGILHELSEFFTFFVPGYKFVPAFRNKMWDGKIRLLNMRNQEVYSGLYNYIVQFCKERDVSIIIEDSNSHYYDRPDIIYDNDVGWIDSIPLSSKGKKITPRDYQVSAIEYALKNRRGLLISPTASGKSLIIYLLIRYFLEHNKDKVLIIVPTTSLVKQMYGDFADYSQYDETFDVPNICHQIMAGHDKNNNKKRIYISTWQSIYKMPATYFQQFGMVL
;
A
#
# COMPACT_ATOMS: atom_id res chain seq x y z
N MET A 1 -21.22 16.13 24.55
CA MET A 1 -20.44 14.98 24.03
C MET A 1 -19.61 15.55 22.91
N SER A 2 -18.30 15.46 23.02
CA SER A 2 -17.42 16.04 21.98
C SER A 2 -17.55 15.24 20.68
N GLU A 3 -17.43 15.92 19.55
CA GLU A 3 -17.67 15.35 18.24
C GLU A 3 -16.44 15.56 17.35
N LEU A 4 -15.89 14.47 16.84
CA LEU A 4 -14.76 14.49 15.90
C LEU A 4 -15.29 14.34 14.48
N LYS A 5 -15.07 15.34 13.64
CA LYS A 5 -15.39 15.34 12.23
C LYS A 5 -14.23 14.83 11.41
N ILE A 6 -14.48 13.88 10.52
CA ILE A 6 -13.47 13.32 9.63
C ILE A 6 -13.92 13.54 8.19
N CYS A 7 -13.07 14.20 7.39
CA CYS A 7 -13.28 14.35 5.95
C CYS A 7 -12.19 13.64 5.16
N VAL A 8 -12.55 12.98 4.07
CA VAL A 8 -11.58 12.40 3.14
C VAL A 8 -11.03 13.47 2.21
N LYS A 9 -9.78 13.86 2.41
CA LYS A 9 -9.12 14.82 1.53
C LYS A 9 -8.68 14.20 0.21
N ASN A 10 -8.06 13.02 0.28
CA ASN A 10 -7.62 12.24 -0.89
C ASN A 10 -7.24 10.82 -0.46
N ASN A 11 -6.70 10.02 -1.38
CA ASN A 11 -6.28 8.65 -1.11
C ASN A 11 -5.20 8.50 -0.01
N THR A 12 -4.52 9.57 0.38
CA THR A 12 -3.42 9.52 1.35
C THR A 12 -3.81 10.14 2.68
N TYR A 13 -4.61 11.21 2.67
CA TYR A 13 -4.88 12.03 3.84
C TYR A 13 -6.37 12.15 4.14
N LEU A 14 -6.66 12.15 5.45
CA LEU A 14 -7.90 12.62 6.05
C LEU A 14 -7.63 13.98 6.69
N THR A 15 -8.67 14.81 6.80
CA THR A 15 -8.68 15.94 7.71
C THR A 15 -9.56 15.61 8.92
N VAL A 16 -9.13 16.01 10.09
CA VAL A 16 -9.85 15.82 11.35
C VAL A 16 -10.09 17.16 12.01
N ASP A 17 -11.31 17.43 12.43
CA ASP A 17 -11.65 18.62 13.21
C ASP A 17 -12.52 18.24 14.42
N CYS A 18 -12.42 19.00 15.49
CA CYS A 18 -13.21 18.81 16.69
C CYS A 18 -13.48 20.17 17.37
N ASP A 19 -14.69 20.36 17.85
CA ASP A 19 -15.06 21.56 18.61
C ASP A 19 -14.25 21.67 19.90
N ASP A 20 -13.95 20.53 20.51
CA ASP A 20 -13.06 20.45 21.66
C ASP A 20 -11.60 20.35 21.20
N LYS A 21 -10.88 21.47 21.35
CA LYS A 21 -9.44 21.52 21.00
C LYS A 21 -8.57 20.66 21.91
N GLY A 22 -9.04 20.30 23.10
CA GLY A 22 -8.37 19.34 23.99
C GLY A 22 -8.30 17.95 23.36
N ILE A 23 -9.41 17.49 22.78
CA ILE A 23 -9.46 16.19 22.06
C ILE A 23 -8.51 16.18 20.85
N LEU A 24 -8.45 17.27 20.08
CA LEU A 24 -7.49 17.35 18.97
C LEU A 24 -6.05 17.31 19.45
N HIS A 25 -5.75 17.94 20.58
CA HIS A 25 -4.41 17.90 21.16
C HIS A 25 -4.06 16.50 21.65
N GLU A 26 -4.97 15.83 22.36
CA GLU A 26 -4.77 14.44 22.77
C GLU A 26 -4.60 13.49 21.58
N LEU A 27 -5.38 13.68 20.51
CA LEU A 27 -5.23 12.90 19.28
C LEU A 27 -3.84 13.13 18.63
N SER A 28 -3.35 14.37 18.68
CA SER A 28 -2.00 14.69 18.21
C SER A 28 -0.91 14.01 19.04
N GLU A 29 -1.05 14.01 20.37
CA GLU A 29 -0.12 13.31 21.25
C GLU A 29 -0.19 11.79 21.06
N PHE A 30 -1.38 11.21 20.85
CA PHE A 30 -1.57 9.81 20.54
C PHE A 30 -0.81 9.39 19.25
N PHE A 31 -0.75 10.27 18.26
CA PHE A 31 -0.01 10.08 17.02
C PHE A 31 1.41 10.65 17.01
N THR A 32 1.96 10.93 18.20
CA THR A 32 3.32 11.45 18.35
C THR A 32 4.20 10.43 19.07
N PHE A 33 5.36 10.13 18.51
CA PHE A 33 6.32 9.19 19.11
C PHE A 33 7.76 9.60 18.86
N PHE A 34 8.64 9.17 19.76
CA PHE A 34 10.08 9.34 19.56
C PHE A 34 10.62 8.37 18.52
N VAL A 35 11.48 8.87 17.66
CA VAL A 35 12.19 8.00 16.70
C VAL A 35 13.20 7.13 17.44
N PRO A 36 13.24 5.81 17.22
CA PRO A 36 14.25 4.95 17.81
C PRO A 36 15.66 5.49 17.50
N GLY A 37 16.48 5.64 18.55
CA GLY A 37 17.83 6.18 18.41
C GLY A 37 17.92 7.70 18.17
N TYR A 38 16.86 8.47 18.34
CA TYR A 38 16.82 9.92 18.10
C TYR A 38 17.97 10.70 18.77
N LYS A 39 18.45 10.25 19.93
CA LYS A 39 19.56 10.87 20.68
C LYS A 39 20.88 10.88 19.90
N PHE A 40 21.04 9.97 18.94
CA PHE A 40 22.25 9.87 18.10
C PHE A 40 22.15 10.68 16.81
N VAL A 41 20.96 11.21 16.49
CA VAL A 41 20.75 11.99 15.25
C VAL A 41 21.35 13.39 15.42
N PRO A 42 22.19 13.88 14.47
CA PRO A 42 22.79 15.21 14.54
C PRO A 42 21.78 16.35 14.72
N ALA A 43 20.63 16.29 14.05
CA ALA A 43 19.58 17.31 14.19
C ALA A 43 19.03 17.43 15.62
N PHE A 44 18.91 16.31 16.36
CA PHE A 44 18.54 16.34 17.77
C PHE A 44 19.65 16.92 18.63
N ARG A 45 20.89 16.50 18.43
CA ARG A 45 22.06 17.02 19.17
C ARG A 45 22.24 18.53 18.99
N ASN A 46 21.96 19.02 17.80
CA ASN A 46 22.05 20.44 17.45
C ASN A 46 20.76 21.22 17.81
N LYS A 47 19.82 20.59 18.53
CA LYS A 47 18.54 21.19 18.95
C LYS A 47 17.67 21.73 17.79
N MET A 48 17.87 21.24 16.57
CA MET A 48 17.07 21.59 15.40
C MET A 48 15.82 20.72 15.26
N TRP A 49 15.72 19.64 16.02
CA TRP A 49 14.61 18.71 16.04
C TRP A 49 14.44 18.11 17.44
N ASP A 50 13.21 17.83 17.85
CA ASP A 50 12.88 17.34 19.20
C ASP A 50 12.89 15.80 19.33
N GLY A 51 13.30 15.08 18.29
CA GLY A 51 13.36 13.62 18.28
C GLY A 51 12.02 12.92 18.03
N LYS A 52 10.95 13.68 17.79
CA LYS A 52 9.60 13.14 17.62
C LYS A 52 9.14 13.20 16.16
N ILE A 53 8.33 12.21 15.79
CA ILE A 53 7.51 12.23 14.58
C ILE A 53 6.06 12.44 15.00
N ARG A 54 5.37 13.31 14.31
CA ARG A 54 3.95 13.60 14.48
C ARG A 54 3.21 13.21 13.22
N LEU A 55 2.30 12.24 13.32
CA LEU A 55 1.54 11.76 12.18
C LEU A 55 0.27 12.57 11.92
N LEU A 56 -0.21 13.31 12.95
CA LEU A 56 -1.24 14.33 12.80
C LEU A 56 -0.58 15.70 12.70
N ASN A 57 -0.78 16.39 11.59
CA ASN A 57 -0.31 17.75 11.40
C ASN A 57 -1.36 18.72 11.96
N MET A 58 -1.08 19.32 13.12
CA MET A 58 -1.99 20.24 13.78
C MET A 58 -2.27 21.55 13.02
N ARG A 59 -1.41 21.93 12.07
CA ARG A 59 -1.56 23.18 11.31
C ARG A 59 -2.68 23.09 10.26
N ASN A 60 -2.75 21.97 9.55
CA ASN A 60 -3.76 21.71 8.53
C ASN A 60 -4.72 20.58 8.91
N GLN A 61 -4.59 20.05 10.14
CA GLN A 61 -5.42 18.99 10.71
C GLN A 61 -5.42 17.71 9.85
N GLU A 62 -4.32 17.43 9.17
CA GLU A 62 -4.18 16.28 8.30
C GLU A 62 -3.53 15.10 8.99
N VAL A 63 -4.08 13.93 8.75
CA VAL A 63 -3.57 12.63 9.20
C VAL A 63 -3.61 11.62 8.05
N TYR A 64 -2.71 10.63 8.06
CA TYR A 64 -2.71 9.60 7.03
C TYR A 64 -3.98 8.75 7.09
N SER A 65 -4.61 8.54 5.94
CA SER A 65 -5.88 7.78 5.83
C SER A 65 -5.78 6.34 6.37
N GLY A 66 -4.60 5.71 6.30
CA GLY A 66 -4.35 4.39 6.90
C GLY A 66 -4.44 4.35 8.43
N LEU A 67 -4.53 5.50 9.09
CA LEU A 67 -4.67 5.59 10.55
C LEU A 67 -6.14 5.69 11.01
N TYR A 68 -7.10 5.62 10.09
CA TYR A 68 -8.54 5.74 10.41
C TYR A 68 -9.00 4.83 11.55
N ASN A 69 -8.65 3.56 11.52
CA ASN A 69 -9.06 2.61 12.57
C ASN A 69 -8.49 2.97 13.95
N TYR A 70 -7.30 3.56 14.00
CA TYR A 70 -6.72 4.06 15.25
C TYR A 70 -7.45 5.31 15.78
N ILE A 71 -7.94 6.17 14.85
CA ILE A 71 -8.79 7.32 15.23
C ILE A 71 -10.10 6.82 15.82
N VAL A 72 -10.73 5.83 15.18
CA VAL A 72 -11.97 5.21 15.68
C VAL A 72 -11.76 4.61 17.08
N GLN A 73 -10.67 3.89 17.28
CA GLN A 73 -10.35 3.31 18.57
C GLN A 73 -10.12 4.41 19.63
N PHE A 74 -9.35 5.45 19.32
CA PHE A 74 -9.11 6.59 20.17
C PHE A 74 -10.41 7.25 20.63
N CYS A 75 -11.33 7.51 19.69
CA CYS A 75 -12.63 8.12 19.98
C CYS A 75 -13.50 7.22 20.87
N LYS A 76 -13.53 5.92 20.58
CA LYS A 76 -14.27 4.93 21.37
C LYS A 76 -13.80 4.87 22.82
N GLU A 77 -12.49 4.94 23.06
CA GLU A 77 -11.91 4.91 24.40
C GLU A 77 -12.22 6.17 25.23
N ARG A 78 -12.65 7.26 24.58
CA ARG A 78 -12.90 8.58 25.19
C ARG A 78 -14.34 9.05 25.09
N ASP A 79 -15.26 8.18 24.65
CA ASP A 79 -16.65 8.51 24.42
C ASP A 79 -16.86 9.74 23.52
N VAL A 80 -16.01 9.88 22.49
CA VAL A 80 -16.10 10.92 21.46
C VAL A 80 -16.89 10.36 20.28
N SER A 81 -17.94 11.08 19.86
CA SER A 81 -18.69 10.71 18.65
C SER A 81 -17.90 11.06 17.37
N ILE A 82 -18.05 10.23 16.34
CA ILE A 82 -17.41 10.46 15.05
C ILE A 82 -18.47 10.81 14.03
N ILE A 83 -18.27 11.92 13.31
CA ILE A 83 -19.00 12.25 12.09
C ILE A 83 -18.07 12.14 10.90
N ILE A 84 -18.46 11.36 9.92
CA ILE A 84 -17.78 11.31 8.63
C ILE A 84 -18.50 12.29 7.70
N GLU A 85 -17.87 13.44 7.47
CA GLU A 85 -18.34 14.40 6.47
C GLU A 85 -17.74 14.00 5.12
N ASP A 86 -18.50 13.28 4.29
CA ASP A 86 -17.99 12.84 3.01
C ASP A 86 -18.95 13.10 1.85
N SER A 87 -18.43 13.86 0.88
CA SER A 87 -18.94 13.85 -0.49
C SER A 87 -18.52 12.56 -1.26
N ASN A 88 -17.63 11.74 -0.68
CA ASN A 88 -17.09 10.51 -1.24
C ASN A 88 -17.12 9.36 -0.22
N SER A 89 -18.26 9.14 0.46
CA SER A 89 -18.47 8.05 1.44
C SER A 89 -18.06 6.67 0.92
N HIS A 90 -17.96 6.51 -0.40
CA HIS A 90 -17.44 5.32 -1.07
C HIS A 90 -16.00 4.91 -0.71
N TYR A 91 -15.24 5.72 0.03
CA TYR A 91 -13.86 5.34 0.38
C TYR A 91 -13.80 4.36 1.56
N TYR A 92 -14.71 4.53 2.56
CA TYR A 92 -14.82 3.64 3.73
C TYR A 92 -16.01 2.70 3.65
N ASP A 93 -17.11 3.18 3.05
CA ASP A 93 -18.34 2.44 2.76
C ASP A 93 -18.37 1.96 1.29
N ARG A 94 -17.25 1.77 0.65
CA ARG A 94 -17.30 1.01 -0.60
C ARG A 94 -17.95 -0.31 -0.23
N PRO A 95 -19.17 -0.58 -0.76
CA PRO A 95 -19.76 -1.89 -0.59
C PRO A 95 -18.62 -2.84 -0.89
N ASP A 96 -18.42 -3.80 0.00
CA ASP A 96 -17.52 -4.89 -0.26
C ASP A 96 -17.73 -5.21 -1.74
N ILE A 97 -16.78 -4.80 -2.59
CA ILE A 97 -16.63 -5.54 -3.82
C ILE A 97 -16.37 -6.90 -3.20
N ILE A 98 -17.39 -7.73 -3.20
CA ILE A 98 -17.30 -9.10 -2.79
C ILE A 98 -16.26 -9.64 -3.74
N TYR A 99 -15.00 -9.46 -3.36
CA TYR A 99 -13.96 -10.29 -3.89
C TYR A 99 -14.43 -11.65 -3.41
N ASP A 100 -14.90 -12.41 -4.38
CA ASP A 100 -15.29 -13.77 -4.12
C ASP A 100 -14.21 -14.33 -3.22
N ASN A 101 -14.54 -14.63 -1.95
CA ASN A 101 -13.57 -15.16 -0.99
C ASN A 101 -13.06 -16.52 -1.45
N ASP A 102 -13.53 -16.97 -2.61
CA ASP A 102 -13.04 -18.14 -3.28
C ASP A 102 -11.67 -17.85 -3.89
N VAL A 103 -10.64 -18.31 -3.23
CA VAL A 103 -9.25 -18.36 -3.76
C VAL A 103 -9.03 -19.54 -4.69
N GLY A 104 -10.07 -20.30 -5.02
CA GLY A 104 -10.02 -21.44 -5.96
C GLY A 104 -9.49 -21.07 -7.35
N TRP A 105 -9.59 -19.79 -7.74
CA TRP A 105 -8.95 -19.29 -8.97
C TRP A 105 -7.43 -19.48 -8.98
N ILE A 106 -6.76 -19.52 -7.83
CA ILE A 106 -5.31 -19.76 -7.72
C ILE A 106 -4.94 -21.12 -8.30
N ASP A 107 -5.78 -22.13 -8.08
CA ASP A 107 -5.54 -23.50 -8.58
C ASP A 107 -5.62 -23.59 -10.10
N SER A 108 -6.28 -22.64 -10.75
CA SER A 108 -6.38 -22.56 -12.21
C SER A 108 -5.12 -21.99 -12.86
N ILE A 109 -4.24 -21.34 -12.10
CA ILE A 109 -3.00 -20.75 -12.64
C ILE A 109 -1.90 -21.80 -12.71
N PRO A 110 -1.29 -22.02 -13.90
CA PRO A 110 -0.21 -23.00 -14.04
C PRO A 110 1.11 -22.44 -13.52
N LEU A 111 1.24 -22.40 -12.19
CA LEU A 111 2.42 -21.86 -11.51
C LEU A 111 3.63 -22.79 -11.64
N SER A 112 4.78 -22.20 -11.89
CA SER A 112 6.06 -22.91 -11.92
C SER A 112 7.13 -22.19 -11.10
N SER A 113 8.18 -22.92 -10.73
CA SER A 113 9.43 -22.35 -10.25
C SER A 113 10.59 -23.29 -10.60
N LYS A 114 11.61 -22.73 -11.24
CA LYS A 114 12.78 -23.49 -11.71
C LYS A 114 12.37 -24.69 -12.58
N GLY A 115 11.39 -24.51 -13.45
CA GLY A 115 10.89 -25.54 -14.35
C GLY A 115 10.03 -26.62 -13.69
N LYS A 116 9.64 -26.46 -12.43
CA LYS A 116 8.77 -27.41 -11.71
C LYS A 116 7.46 -26.75 -11.35
N LYS A 117 6.36 -27.48 -11.48
CA LYS A 117 5.05 -27.03 -11.00
C LYS A 117 5.11 -26.79 -9.50
N ILE A 118 4.55 -25.66 -9.05
CA ILE A 118 4.43 -25.33 -7.63
C ILE A 118 2.97 -25.03 -7.29
N THR A 119 2.65 -25.15 -6.00
CA THR A 119 1.39 -24.69 -5.40
C THR A 119 1.72 -23.71 -4.27
N PRO A 120 0.96 -22.62 -4.12
CA PRO A 120 1.13 -21.73 -2.98
C PRO A 120 0.93 -22.46 -1.66
N ARG A 121 1.65 -22.04 -0.65
CA ARG A 121 1.48 -22.55 0.70
C ARG A 121 0.27 -21.88 1.37
N ASP A 122 -0.29 -22.52 2.39
CA ASP A 122 -1.43 -22.05 3.15
C ASP A 122 -1.30 -20.58 3.62
N TYR A 123 -0.16 -20.22 4.20
CA TYR A 123 0.09 -18.85 4.66
C TYR A 123 0.19 -17.82 3.50
N GLN A 124 0.58 -18.25 2.30
CA GLN A 124 0.60 -17.38 1.11
C GLN A 124 -0.82 -17.13 0.63
N VAL A 125 -1.65 -18.14 0.60
CA VAL A 125 -3.08 -18.04 0.29
C VAL A 125 -3.76 -17.12 1.29
N SER A 126 -3.57 -17.34 2.59
CA SER A 126 -4.12 -16.48 3.65
C SER A 126 -3.67 -15.01 3.54
N ALA A 127 -2.43 -14.76 3.11
CA ALA A 127 -1.94 -13.40 2.86
C ALA A 127 -2.64 -12.74 1.66
N ILE A 128 -2.93 -13.51 0.61
CA ILE A 128 -3.67 -13.04 -0.58
C ILE A 128 -5.10 -12.70 -0.18
N GLU A 129 -5.80 -13.60 0.52
CA GLU A 129 -7.16 -13.38 1.03
C GLU A 129 -7.22 -12.10 1.88
N TYR A 130 -6.27 -11.95 2.81
CA TYR A 130 -6.19 -10.75 3.64
C TYR A 130 -6.02 -9.48 2.81
N ALA A 131 -5.11 -9.48 1.82
CA ALA A 131 -4.85 -8.34 0.98
C ALA A 131 -6.06 -7.97 0.11
N LEU A 132 -6.73 -8.95 -0.47
CA LEU A 132 -7.93 -8.75 -1.28
C LEU A 132 -9.09 -8.19 -0.44
N LYS A 133 -9.31 -8.73 0.76
CA LYS A 133 -10.36 -8.28 1.68
C LYS A 133 -10.12 -6.85 2.18
N ASN A 134 -8.89 -6.52 2.56
CA ASN A 134 -8.59 -5.24 3.21
C ASN A 134 -8.14 -4.15 2.23
N ARG A 135 -7.78 -4.49 0.98
CA ARG A 135 -7.28 -3.59 -0.08
C ARG A 135 -6.04 -2.77 0.30
N ARG A 136 -5.86 -2.46 1.57
CA ARG A 136 -4.70 -1.80 2.15
C ARG A 136 -4.23 -2.61 3.35
N GLY A 137 -2.96 -2.86 3.41
CA GLY A 137 -2.40 -3.61 4.51
C GLY A 137 -0.88 -3.66 4.46
N LEU A 138 -0.30 -4.04 5.56
CA LEU A 138 1.11 -4.34 5.69
C LEU A 138 1.25 -5.84 5.92
N LEU A 139 1.82 -6.54 4.93
CA LEU A 139 2.14 -7.96 5.04
C LEU A 139 3.59 -8.11 5.49
N ILE A 140 3.79 -8.49 6.74
CA ILE A 140 5.13 -8.77 7.29
C ILE A 140 5.44 -10.24 7.09
N SER A 141 6.48 -10.52 6.33
CA SER A 141 6.86 -11.88 5.96
C SER A 141 8.38 -12.04 5.97
N PRO A 142 8.94 -13.12 6.52
CA PRO A 142 10.38 -13.34 6.59
C PRO A 142 11.02 -13.47 5.21
N THR A 143 12.35 -13.39 5.17
CA THR A 143 13.11 -13.67 3.94
C THR A 143 12.84 -15.12 3.49
N ALA A 144 12.82 -15.35 2.18
CA ALA A 144 12.54 -16.65 1.56
C ALA A 144 11.13 -17.23 1.79
N SER A 145 10.17 -16.44 2.28
CA SER A 145 8.77 -16.88 2.42
C SER A 145 7.97 -16.88 1.10
N GLY A 146 8.59 -16.47 -0.01
CA GLY A 146 7.92 -16.39 -1.31
C GLY A 146 7.03 -15.16 -1.46
N LYS A 147 7.45 -14.00 -0.92
CA LYS A 147 6.74 -12.72 -1.10
C LYS A 147 6.47 -12.38 -2.56
N SER A 148 7.42 -12.66 -3.45
CA SER A 148 7.26 -12.42 -4.89
C SER A 148 6.12 -13.22 -5.50
N LEU A 149 5.84 -14.44 -5.01
CA LEU A 149 4.70 -15.24 -5.44
C LEU A 149 3.37 -14.64 -4.96
N ILE A 150 3.30 -14.14 -3.71
CA ILE A 150 2.11 -13.44 -3.21
C ILE A 150 1.83 -12.19 -4.07
N ILE A 151 2.87 -11.38 -4.34
CA ILE A 151 2.77 -10.21 -5.20
C ILE A 151 2.31 -10.59 -6.61
N TYR A 152 2.90 -11.65 -7.21
CA TYR A 152 2.53 -12.14 -8.51
C TYR A 152 1.04 -12.51 -8.58
N LEU A 153 0.54 -13.28 -7.62
CA LEU A 153 -0.86 -13.71 -7.58
C LEU A 153 -1.83 -12.54 -7.36
N LEU A 154 -1.49 -11.59 -6.48
CA LEU A 154 -2.29 -10.38 -6.30
C LEU A 154 -2.39 -9.55 -7.58
N ILE A 155 -1.31 -9.46 -8.34
CA ILE A 155 -1.29 -8.77 -9.62
C ILE A 155 -2.11 -9.52 -10.66
N ARG A 156 -2.01 -10.85 -10.73
CA ARG A 156 -2.85 -11.67 -11.61
C ARG A 156 -4.33 -11.38 -11.39
N TYR A 157 -4.75 -11.48 -10.13
CA TYR A 157 -6.12 -11.18 -9.76
C TYR A 157 -6.54 -9.75 -10.15
N PHE A 158 -5.70 -8.75 -9.83
CA PHE A 158 -6.01 -7.37 -10.15
C PHE A 158 -6.15 -7.13 -11.65
N LEU A 159 -5.25 -7.65 -12.46
CA LEU A 159 -5.25 -7.46 -13.91
C LEU A 159 -6.43 -8.12 -14.63
N GLU A 160 -6.99 -9.17 -14.06
CA GLU A 160 -8.18 -9.85 -14.54
C GLU A 160 -9.45 -9.01 -14.29
N HIS A 161 -9.53 -8.34 -13.14
CA HIS A 161 -10.72 -7.59 -12.72
C HIS A 161 -10.64 -6.09 -12.99
N ASN A 162 -9.49 -5.54 -13.38
CA ASN A 162 -9.28 -4.11 -13.57
C ASN A 162 -8.52 -3.83 -14.86
N LYS A 163 -8.75 -2.64 -15.41
CA LYS A 163 -8.04 -2.14 -16.61
C LYS A 163 -6.83 -1.28 -16.27
N ASP A 164 -6.72 -0.82 -15.03
CA ASP A 164 -5.64 0.05 -14.57
C ASP A 164 -4.30 -0.68 -14.53
N LYS A 165 -3.23 0.10 -14.43
CA LYS A 165 -1.86 -0.43 -14.33
C LYS A 165 -1.49 -0.72 -12.88
N VAL A 166 -0.45 -1.54 -12.72
CA VAL A 166 0.13 -1.91 -11.43
C VAL A 166 1.52 -1.30 -11.30
N LEU A 167 1.85 -0.74 -10.14
CA LEU A 167 3.18 -0.26 -9.80
C LEU A 167 3.73 -1.07 -8.63
N ILE A 168 4.91 -1.66 -8.83
CA ILE A 168 5.68 -2.35 -7.79
C ILE A 168 6.90 -1.48 -7.46
N ILE A 169 7.05 -1.16 -6.17
CA ILE A 169 8.16 -0.33 -5.70
C ILE A 169 9.09 -1.20 -4.84
N VAL A 170 10.31 -1.37 -5.29
CA VAL A 170 11.33 -2.15 -4.58
C VAL A 170 12.53 -1.28 -4.19
N PRO A 171 13.26 -1.64 -3.13
CA PRO A 171 14.37 -0.82 -2.61
C PRO A 171 15.55 -0.65 -3.58
N THR A 172 15.85 -1.66 -4.41
CA THR A 172 17.08 -1.70 -5.23
C THR A 172 16.80 -2.14 -6.67
N THR A 173 17.67 -1.75 -7.58
CA THR A 173 17.63 -2.16 -8.99
C THR A 173 17.83 -3.67 -9.18
N SER A 174 18.60 -4.31 -8.27
CA SER A 174 18.74 -5.77 -8.27
C SER A 174 17.40 -6.45 -8.01
N LEU A 175 16.59 -5.91 -7.09
CA LEU A 175 15.23 -6.43 -6.82
C LEU A 175 14.26 -6.17 -7.98
N VAL A 176 14.44 -5.08 -8.75
CA VAL A 176 13.67 -4.88 -10.00
C VAL A 176 13.89 -6.03 -10.96
N LYS A 177 15.16 -6.40 -11.20
CA LYS A 177 15.53 -7.52 -12.09
C LYS A 177 15.07 -8.87 -11.52
N GLN A 178 15.25 -9.08 -10.22
CA GLN A 178 14.81 -10.30 -9.54
C GLN A 178 13.30 -10.48 -9.66
N MET A 179 12.50 -9.46 -9.33
CA MET A 179 11.04 -9.52 -9.40
C MET A 179 10.56 -9.86 -10.82
N TYR A 180 11.18 -9.24 -11.83
CA TYR A 180 10.88 -9.55 -13.22
C TYR A 180 11.21 -11.00 -13.57
N GLY A 181 12.38 -11.50 -13.13
CA GLY A 181 12.79 -12.88 -13.33
C GLY A 181 11.89 -13.87 -12.60
N ASP A 182 11.50 -13.57 -11.35
CA ASP A 182 10.56 -14.38 -10.57
C ASP A 182 9.21 -14.51 -11.30
N PHE A 183 8.69 -13.40 -11.87
CA PHE A 183 7.44 -13.42 -12.63
C PHE A 183 7.55 -14.27 -13.90
N ALA A 184 8.66 -14.17 -14.62
CA ALA A 184 8.91 -15.00 -15.80
C ALA A 184 9.02 -16.49 -15.44
N ASP A 185 9.62 -16.82 -14.29
CA ASP A 185 9.72 -18.17 -13.77
C ASP A 185 8.34 -18.70 -13.36
N TYR A 186 7.53 -17.90 -12.64
CA TYR A 186 6.18 -18.30 -12.20
C TYR A 186 5.22 -18.52 -13.37
N SER A 187 5.34 -17.75 -14.45
CA SER A 187 4.49 -17.83 -15.62
C SER A 187 5.02 -18.72 -16.77
N GLN A 188 6.09 -19.49 -16.54
CA GLN A 188 6.77 -20.24 -17.59
C GLN A 188 5.83 -21.13 -18.42
N TYR A 189 4.78 -21.68 -17.81
CA TYR A 189 3.80 -22.54 -18.46
C TYR A 189 2.44 -21.87 -18.65
N ASP A 190 2.36 -20.55 -18.45
CA ASP A 190 1.13 -19.77 -18.58
C ASP A 190 1.17 -18.93 -19.87
N GLU A 191 0.58 -19.43 -20.94
CA GLU A 191 0.49 -18.74 -22.21
C GLU A 191 -0.33 -17.43 -22.13
N THR A 192 -1.13 -17.25 -21.08
CA THR A 192 -1.98 -16.06 -20.89
C THR A 192 -1.23 -14.89 -20.24
N PHE A 193 -0.02 -15.12 -19.71
CA PHE A 193 0.73 -14.12 -18.95
C PHE A 193 2.16 -13.95 -19.50
N ASP A 194 2.27 -13.18 -20.56
CA ASP A 194 3.55 -12.89 -21.23
C ASP A 194 4.28 -11.73 -20.54
N VAL A 195 5.19 -12.07 -19.62
CA VAL A 195 5.96 -11.10 -18.83
C VAL A 195 6.72 -10.09 -19.71
N PRO A 196 7.46 -10.48 -20.77
CA PRO A 196 8.06 -9.54 -21.69
C PRO A 196 7.10 -8.51 -22.27
N ASN A 197 5.87 -8.88 -22.55
CA ASN A 197 4.89 -7.98 -23.15
C ASN A 197 4.11 -7.14 -22.17
N ILE A 198 3.95 -7.57 -20.90
CA ILE A 198 3.13 -6.85 -19.90
C ILE A 198 3.93 -6.12 -18.83
N CYS A 199 5.19 -6.51 -18.58
CA CYS A 199 6.02 -5.91 -17.56
C CYS A 199 6.98 -4.85 -18.12
N HIS A 200 7.16 -3.76 -17.38
CA HIS A 200 8.10 -2.69 -17.65
C HIS A 200 9.02 -2.48 -16.45
N GLN A 201 10.32 -2.57 -16.68
CA GLN A 201 11.34 -2.33 -15.66
C GLN A 201 11.81 -0.88 -15.75
N ILE A 202 11.67 -0.12 -14.66
CA ILE A 202 12.14 1.26 -14.57
C ILE A 202 13.42 1.30 -13.73
N MET A 203 14.52 1.59 -14.40
CA MET A 203 15.85 1.76 -13.78
C MET A 203 16.48 3.05 -14.29
N ALA A 204 17.63 3.44 -13.75
CA ALA A 204 18.37 4.60 -14.23
C ALA A 204 18.67 4.47 -15.74
N GLY A 205 18.33 5.51 -16.51
CA GLY A 205 18.50 5.53 -17.97
C GLY A 205 17.40 4.83 -18.79
N HIS A 206 16.41 4.22 -18.16
CA HIS A 206 15.26 3.63 -18.83
C HIS A 206 14.09 4.60 -18.93
N ASP A 207 13.26 4.46 -19.97
CA ASP A 207 12.02 5.20 -20.09
C ASP A 207 11.11 4.90 -18.89
N LYS A 208 10.51 5.96 -18.35
CA LYS A 208 9.62 5.84 -17.18
C LYS A 208 8.19 5.50 -17.57
N ASN A 209 7.87 5.58 -18.84
CA ASN A 209 6.52 5.34 -19.33
C ASN A 209 6.53 4.40 -20.53
N ASN A 210 5.63 3.44 -20.52
CA ASN A 210 5.40 2.53 -21.64
C ASN A 210 3.92 2.16 -21.72
N ASN A 211 3.17 2.84 -22.58
CA ASN A 211 1.71 2.70 -22.65
C ASN A 211 1.22 1.29 -23.01
N LYS A 212 2.08 0.47 -23.56
CA LYS A 212 1.74 -0.93 -23.89
C LYS A 212 1.85 -1.89 -22.72
N LYS A 213 2.48 -1.46 -21.61
CA LYS A 213 2.75 -2.30 -20.45
C LYS A 213 1.74 -2.01 -19.34
N ARG A 214 1.38 -3.03 -18.59
CA ARG A 214 0.43 -2.93 -17.49
C ARG A 214 1.06 -3.07 -16.11
N ILE A 215 2.24 -3.70 -16.00
CA ILE A 215 2.97 -3.88 -14.75
C ILE A 215 4.26 -3.07 -14.80
N TYR A 216 4.49 -2.21 -13.83
CA TYR A 216 5.67 -1.37 -13.70
C TYR A 216 6.44 -1.78 -12.45
N ILE A 217 7.70 -2.14 -12.60
CA ILE A 217 8.59 -2.50 -11.50
C ILE A 217 9.68 -1.45 -11.42
N SER A 218 9.77 -0.76 -10.29
CA SER A 218 10.65 0.41 -10.13
C SER A 218 11.29 0.46 -8.75
N THR A 219 12.37 1.22 -8.63
CA THR A 219 12.79 1.75 -7.34
C THR A 219 12.13 3.10 -7.09
N TRP A 220 11.89 3.47 -5.81
CA TRP A 220 11.33 4.78 -5.50
C TRP A 220 12.19 5.93 -6.02
N GLN A 221 13.53 5.78 -6.00
CA GLN A 221 14.49 6.78 -6.50
C GLN A 221 14.31 7.07 -7.99
N SER A 222 13.84 6.08 -8.75
CA SER A 222 13.63 6.25 -10.19
C SER A 222 12.38 7.06 -10.53
N ILE A 223 11.38 7.10 -9.63
CA ILE A 223 10.05 7.66 -9.91
C ILE A 223 9.64 8.82 -8.98
N TYR A 224 10.35 9.11 -7.88
CA TYR A 224 9.93 10.11 -6.89
C TYR A 224 9.79 11.54 -7.43
N LYS A 225 10.48 11.86 -8.53
CA LYS A 225 10.39 13.18 -9.20
C LYS A 225 9.26 13.26 -10.23
N MET A 226 8.52 12.17 -10.44
CA MET A 226 7.41 12.18 -11.39
C MET A 226 6.25 13.02 -10.84
N PRO A 227 5.51 13.73 -11.70
CA PRO A 227 4.35 14.51 -11.28
C PRO A 227 3.24 13.59 -10.76
N ALA A 228 2.35 14.13 -9.91
CA ALA A 228 1.23 13.37 -9.34
C ALA A 228 0.35 12.71 -10.43
N THR A 229 0.19 13.36 -11.57
CA THR A 229 -0.55 12.84 -12.73
C THR A 229 0.03 11.56 -13.30
N TYR A 230 1.34 11.33 -13.15
CA TYR A 230 1.97 10.08 -13.55
C TYR A 230 1.43 8.89 -12.77
N PHE A 231 1.14 9.09 -11.48
CA PHE A 231 0.68 8.02 -10.58
C PHE A 231 -0.81 7.71 -10.73
N GLN A 232 -1.60 8.58 -11.36
CA GLN A 232 -3.04 8.38 -11.56
C GLN A 232 -3.38 7.19 -12.48
N GLN A 233 -2.42 6.71 -13.27
CA GLN A 233 -2.60 5.54 -14.13
C GLN A 233 -2.56 4.20 -13.39
N PHE A 234 -2.15 4.19 -12.12
CA PHE A 234 -2.00 2.97 -11.34
C PHE A 234 -3.18 2.80 -10.38
N GLY A 235 -3.92 1.72 -10.57
CA GLY A 235 -5.00 1.32 -9.65
C GLY A 235 -4.51 0.45 -8.49
N MET A 236 -3.29 -0.14 -8.62
CA MET A 236 -2.65 -0.94 -7.57
C MET A 236 -1.20 -0.54 -7.40
N VAL A 237 -0.77 -0.40 -6.13
CA VAL A 237 0.64 -0.14 -5.75
C VAL A 237 1.05 -1.15 -4.68
N LEU A 238 2.20 -1.77 -4.87
CA LEU A 238 2.79 -2.80 -3.99
C LEU A 238 4.23 -2.44 -3.62
#